data_ea31cba36b60e0584a8c9ef2ca8a3651
#
_entry.id   ea31cba36b60e0584a8c9ef2ca8a3651
#
_cell.length_a   1.000
_cell.length_b   1.000
_cell.length_c   1.000
_cell.angle_alpha   90.00
_cell.angle_beta   90.00
_cell.angle_gamma   90.00
#
_symmetry.space_group_name_H-M   'P 1'
#
loop_
_entity.id
_entity.type
_entity.pdbx_description
1 polymer ?
#
loop_
_entity_poly.entity_id
_entity_poly.type
_entity_poly.pdbx_seq_one_letter_code
_entity_poly.pdbx_strand_id
1 'polypeptide(L)'
;MKKKLIVLAFLLILAMGIFAGIYCKNKIDYEKTDAYKFKTEYESLNGEETGYNDNVYRKLNIAKDNKIIYSSAEEIVNKIDKNETFVVYFGFSKCPWCRSMIENLISVSKSYDQDVYYVDVLEIRDKIEYKDGKLETTTKGDKNYMKLLDLMGDVLSDYKVTDDDGNEYDTNEKRIYAPNVVAVVNGKATKMVEGVSEDLKDPYGKITKKQNEESKKQLECIFKCLEEAGVCTKKGAC
;
A
#
# COMPACT_ATOMS: atom_id res chain seq x y z
N MET A 1 40.96 43.86 -17.28
CA MET A 1 40.35 43.21 -16.11
C MET A 1 38.84 43.35 -16.08
N LYS A 2 38.23 44.54 -16.19
CA LYS A 2 36.76 44.74 -16.10
C LYS A 2 35.92 43.92 -17.12
N LYS A 3 36.36 43.83 -18.40
CA LYS A 3 35.66 43.05 -19.43
C LYS A 3 35.60 41.54 -19.12
N LYS A 4 36.68 40.94 -18.56
CA LYS A 4 36.69 39.53 -18.15
C LYS A 4 35.75 39.25 -16.99
N LEU A 5 35.64 40.23 -16.05
CA LEU A 5 34.74 40.13 -14.91
C LEU A 5 33.26 40.17 -15.34
N ILE A 6 32.92 41.02 -16.30
CA ILE A 6 31.58 41.15 -16.86
C ILE A 6 31.18 39.84 -17.59
N VAL A 7 32.08 39.27 -18.40
CA VAL A 7 31.82 37.98 -19.10
C VAL A 7 31.64 36.86 -18.09
N LEU A 8 32.44 36.82 -17.01
CA LEU A 8 32.29 35.79 -15.97
C LEU A 8 30.95 35.92 -15.23
N ALA A 9 30.55 37.16 -14.89
CA ALA A 9 29.25 37.40 -14.28
C ALA A 9 28.06 36.97 -15.18
N PHE A 10 28.16 37.22 -16.50
CA PHE A 10 27.16 36.83 -17.46
C PHE A 10 27.05 35.31 -17.59
N LEU A 11 28.17 34.58 -17.61
CA LEU A 11 28.24 33.13 -17.62
C LEU A 11 27.63 32.51 -16.34
N LEU A 12 27.87 33.13 -15.18
CA LEU A 12 27.27 32.68 -13.90
C LEU A 12 25.76 32.87 -13.89
N ILE A 13 25.26 34.01 -14.38
CA ILE A 13 23.80 34.25 -14.49
C ILE A 13 23.15 33.24 -15.44
N LEU A 14 23.80 32.97 -16.59
CA LEU A 14 23.31 31.98 -17.54
C LEU A 14 23.28 30.57 -16.92
N ALA A 15 24.35 30.18 -16.22
CA ALA A 15 24.42 28.89 -15.53
C ALA A 15 23.34 28.75 -14.45
N MET A 16 23.08 29.79 -13.65
CA MET A 16 22.01 29.83 -12.65
C MET A 16 20.65 29.72 -13.30
N GLY A 17 20.39 30.36 -14.44
CA GLY A 17 19.14 30.26 -15.20
C GLY A 17 18.89 28.84 -15.71
N ILE A 18 19.93 28.20 -16.26
CA ILE A 18 19.87 26.81 -16.72
C ILE A 18 19.59 25.86 -15.53
N PHE A 19 20.28 26.02 -14.41
CA PHE A 19 20.09 25.23 -13.20
C PHE A 19 18.68 25.38 -12.63
N ALA A 20 18.16 26.61 -12.56
CA ALA A 20 16.81 26.88 -12.13
C ALA A 20 15.77 26.24 -13.06
N GLY A 21 15.99 26.32 -14.38
CA GLY A 21 15.12 25.66 -15.38
C GLY A 21 15.06 24.14 -15.24
N ILE A 22 16.23 23.51 -15.08
CA ILE A 22 16.33 22.04 -14.84
C ILE A 22 15.64 21.65 -13.55
N TYR A 23 15.87 22.41 -12.46
CA TYR A 23 15.24 22.17 -11.17
C TYR A 23 13.71 22.27 -11.24
N CYS A 24 13.18 23.32 -11.86
CA CYS A 24 11.73 23.49 -12.04
C CYS A 24 11.14 22.36 -12.89
N LYS A 25 11.80 21.97 -13.99
CA LYS A 25 11.35 20.86 -14.82
C LYS A 25 11.30 19.54 -14.03
N ASN A 26 12.39 19.20 -13.35
CA ASN A 26 12.47 17.97 -12.55
C ASN A 26 11.38 17.94 -11.45
N LYS A 27 11.09 19.09 -10.83
CA LYS A 27 10.02 19.21 -9.82
C LYS A 27 8.65 18.95 -10.45
N ILE A 28 8.34 19.58 -11.59
CA ILE A 28 7.07 19.41 -12.30
C ILE A 28 6.91 17.95 -12.77
N ASP A 29 7.96 17.34 -13.28
CA ASP A 29 7.93 15.96 -13.74
C ASP A 29 7.70 14.98 -12.55
N TYR A 30 8.32 15.24 -11.39
CA TYR A 30 8.08 14.48 -10.16
C TYR A 30 6.63 14.60 -9.66
N GLU A 31 6.05 15.81 -9.65
CA GLU A 31 4.68 16.06 -9.20
C GLU A 31 3.60 15.34 -10.04
N LYS A 32 3.97 14.81 -11.21
CA LYS A 32 3.10 13.99 -12.07
C LYS A 32 3.18 12.50 -11.80
N THR A 33 4.12 12.05 -10.94
CA THR A 33 4.34 10.64 -10.69
C THR A 33 3.38 10.08 -9.65
N ASP A 34 3.10 8.78 -9.74
CA ASP A 34 2.35 8.04 -8.72
C ASP A 34 3.05 8.09 -7.35
N ALA A 35 4.39 8.05 -7.34
CA ALA A 35 5.19 8.21 -6.13
C ALA A 35 4.91 9.52 -5.40
N TYR A 36 4.76 10.64 -6.13
CA TYR A 36 4.38 11.92 -5.55
C TYR A 36 2.94 11.93 -5.07
N LYS A 37 2.01 11.41 -5.87
CA LYS A 37 0.59 11.31 -5.53
C LYS A 37 0.40 10.53 -4.24
N PHE A 38 1.01 9.34 -4.13
CA PHE A 38 0.93 8.48 -2.96
C PHE A 38 1.51 9.15 -1.71
N LYS A 39 2.72 9.74 -1.83
CA LYS A 39 3.34 10.49 -0.75
C LYS A 39 2.42 11.61 -0.25
N THR A 40 1.89 12.41 -1.17
CA THR A 40 1.03 13.55 -0.84
C THR A 40 -0.27 13.10 -0.19
N GLU A 41 -0.92 12.07 -0.72
CA GLU A 41 -2.15 11.50 -0.16
C GLU A 41 -1.97 11.05 1.29
N TYR A 42 -0.94 10.25 1.55
CA TYR A 42 -0.72 9.72 2.89
C TYR A 42 -0.21 10.78 3.87
N GLU A 43 0.74 11.63 3.45
CA GLU A 43 1.34 12.64 4.34
C GLU A 43 0.42 13.83 4.62
N SER A 44 -0.56 14.12 3.77
CA SER A 44 -1.56 15.18 4.02
C SER A 44 -2.36 14.95 5.31
N LEU A 45 -2.46 13.71 5.77
CA LEU A 45 -3.16 13.34 6.99
C LEU A 45 -2.26 13.32 8.24
N ASN A 46 -0.97 13.67 8.10
CA ASN A 46 -0.02 13.59 9.22
C ASN A 46 -0.41 14.49 10.39
N GLY A 47 -0.82 13.87 11.50
CA GLY A 47 -1.21 14.56 12.72
C GLY A 47 -2.62 15.16 12.71
N GLU A 48 -3.39 14.93 11.64
CA GLU A 48 -4.81 15.28 11.57
C GLU A 48 -5.63 14.37 12.50
N GLU A 49 -6.72 14.87 13.02
CA GLU A 49 -7.66 14.09 13.84
C GLU A 49 -8.38 13.04 12.99
N THR A 50 -8.51 11.84 13.56
CA THR A 50 -9.19 10.74 12.83
C THR A 50 -10.72 10.79 12.94
N GLY A 51 -11.23 11.59 13.88
CA GLY A 51 -12.65 11.60 14.28
C GLY A 51 -13.07 10.40 15.14
N TYR A 52 -12.11 9.60 15.62
CA TYR A 52 -12.35 8.43 16.46
C TYR A 52 -11.50 8.49 17.74
N ASN A 53 -12.14 8.59 18.92
CA ASN A 53 -11.51 8.55 20.25
C ASN A 53 -10.29 9.47 20.41
N ASP A 54 -10.37 10.72 19.95
CA ASP A 54 -9.28 11.73 20.00
C ASP A 54 -7.95 11.26 19.40
N ASN A 55 -7.97 10.20 18.59
CA ASN A 55 -6.79 9.70 17.91
C ASN A 55 -6.39 10.62 16.75
N VAL A 56 -5.09 10.70 16.51
CA VAL A 56 -4.51 11.41 15.37
C VAL A 56 -3.82 10.43 14.43
N TYR A 57 -3.86 10.74 13.13
CA TYR A 57 -3.14 9.94 12.15
C TYR A 57 -1.63 9.96 12.41
N ARG A 58 -1.03 8.77 12.44
CA ARG A 58 0.42 8.58 12.53
C ARG A 58 1.14 9.42 11.48
N LYS A 59 2.19 10.15 11.91
CA LYS A 59 3.06 10.89 10.99
C LYS A 59 3.94 9.91 10.21
N LEU A 60 3.93 10.05 8.90
CA LEU A 60 4.70 9.27 7.95
C LEU A 60 5.73 10.17 7.26
N ASN A 61 6.85 9.57 6.87
CA ASN A 61 7.85 10.20 6.02
C ASN A 61 8.12 9.29 4.81
N ILE A 62 7.28 9.42 3.80
CA ILE A 62 7.32 8.58 2.61
C ILE A 62 8.44 9.02 1.67
N ALA A 63 9.26 8.07 1.23
CA ALA A 63 10.35 8.34 0.30
C ALA A 63 9.81 8.91 -1.03
N LYS A 64 10.50 9.92 -1.58
CA LYS A 64 10.12 10.54 -2.87
C LYS A 64 10.19 9.55 -4.04
N ASP A 65 11.15 8.64 -3.97
CA ASP A 65 11.43 7.60 -4.95
C ASP A 65 10.80 6.25 -4.54
N ASN A 66 9.62 6.30 -3.86
CA ASN A 66 8.87 5.09 -3.57
C ASN A 66 8.41 4.39 -4.86
N LYS A 67 8.20 3.10 -4.77
CA LYS A 67 7.88 2.21 -5.91
C LYS A 67 6.37 1.95 -6.05
N ILE A 68 5.52 2.83 -5.53
CA ILE A 68 4.07 2.67 -5.60
C ILE A 68 3.55 3.13 -6.96
N ILE A 69 2.71 2.30 -7.56
CA ILE A 69 1.98 2.57 -8.82
C ILE A 69 0.50 2.44 -8.52
N TYR A 70 -0.28 3.51 -8.77
CA TYR A 70 -1.73 3.45 -8.63
C TYR A 70 -2.35 2.48 -9.64
N SER A 71 -3.29 1.69 -9.19
CA SER A 71 -4.00 0.74 -10.03
C SER A 71 -5.46 0.60 -9.58
N SER A 72 -6.32 0.19 -10.49
CA SER A 72 -7.69 -0.18 -10.20
C SER A 72 -7.83 -1.69 -9.98
N ALA A 73 -8.93 -2.13 -9.35
CA ALA A 73 -9.25 -3.55 -9.25
C ALA A 73 -9.34 -4.22 -10.64
N GLU A 74 -9.85 -3.50 -11.66
CA GLU A 74 -9.91 -3.99 -13.03
C GLU A 74 -8.53 -4.24 -13.64
N GLU A 75 -7.58 -3.32 -13.43
CA GLU A 75 -6.20 -3.48 -13.92
C GLU A 75 -5.50 -4.67 -13.26
N ILE A 76 -5.72 -4.88 -11.95
CA ILE A 76 -5.17 -6.05 -11.25
C ILE A 76 -5.77 -7.35 -11.78
N VAL A 77 -7.10 -7.41 -11.99
CA VAL A 77 -7.76 -8.55 -12.66
C VAL A 77 -7.13 -8.82 -14.03
N ASN A 78 -6.96 -7.78 -14.85
CA ASN A 78 -6.35 -7.92 -16.17
C ASN A 78 -4.90 -8.43 -16.14
N LYS A 79 -4.11 -8.05 -15.12
CA LYS A 79 -2.75 -8.56 -14.92
C LYS A 79 -2.75 -10.04 -14.54
N ILE A 80 -3.68 -10.46 -13.68
CA ILE A 80 -3.88 -11.86 -13.31
C ILE A 80 -4.26 -12.70 -14.54
N ASP A 81 -5.25 -12.24 -15.30
CA ASP A 81 -5.72 -12.91 -16.52
C ASP A 81 -4.61 -13.04 -17.59
N LYS A 82 -3.62 -12.13 -17.60
CA LYS A 82 -2.42 -12.18 -18.48
C LYS A 82 -1.26 -13.01 -17.90
N ASN A 83 -1.45 -13.67 -16.77
CA ASN A 83 -0.42 -14.44 -16.07
C ASN A 83 0.82 -13.59 -15.68
N GLU A 84 0.65 -12.32 -15.34
CA GLU A 84 1.75 -11.46 -14.90
C GLU A 84 2.21 -11.82 -13.47
N THR A 85 3.48 -11.46 -13.16
CA THR A 85 4.06 -11.60 -11.82
C THR A 85 4.29 -10.21 -11.24
N PHE A 86 3.72 -9.93 -10.06
CA PHE A 86 3.75 -8.61 -9.42
C PHE A 86 3.39 -8.66 -7.93
N VAL A 87 3.61 -7.54 -7.24
CA VAL A 87 3.09 -7.29 -5.88
C VAL A 87 1.94 -6.30 -5.95
N VAL A 88 0.84 -6.58 -5.23
CA VAL A 88 -0.26 -5.65 -5.05
C VAL A 88 -0.46 -5.34 -3.57
N TYR A 89 -0.68 -4.08 -3.26
CA TYR A 89 -1.04 -3.54 -1.95
C TYR A 89 -2.48 -3.02 -1.99
N PHE A 90 -3.32 -3.58 -1.13
CA PHE A 90 -4.69 -3.14 -0.89
C PHE A 90 -4.74 -2.36 0.42
N GLY A 91 -5.19 -1.13 0.37
CA GLY A 91 -5.23 -0.25 1.53
C GLY A 91 -5.91 1.07 1.22
N PHE A 92 -5.82 2.03 2.13
CA PHE A 92 -6.24 3.41 1.94
C PHE A 92 -5.59 4.33 2.99
N SER A 93 -5.42 5.61 2.67
CA SER A 93 -4.62 6.55 3.46
C SER A 93 -5.19 6.84 4.87
N LYS A 94 -6.52 6.74 5.03
CA LYS A 94 -7.21 6.91 6.32
C LYS A 94 -7.20 5.66 7.22
N CYS A 95 -6.71 4.53 6.73
CA CYS A 95 -6.61 3.29 7.52
C CYS A 95 -5.42 3.36 8.49
N PRO A 96 -5.63 3.31 9.82
CA PRO A 96 -4.54 3.40 10.78
C PRO A 96 -3.59 2.22 10.72
N TRP A 97 -4.09 1.01 10.42
CA TRP A 97 -3.28 -0.19 10.20
C TRP A 97 -2.41 -0.08 8.95
N CYS A 98 -2.95 0.50 7.86
CA CYS A 98 -2.20 0.79 6.65
C CYS A 98 -1.03 1.73 6.94
N ARG A 99 -1.30 2.80 7.69
CA ARG A 99 -0.29 3.77 8.09
C ARG A 99 0.80 3.18 8.98
N SER A 100 0.48 2.12 9.73
CA SER A 100 1.45 1.41 10.56
C SER A 100 2.43 0.55 9.76
N MET A 101 2.07 0.13 8.54
CA MET A 101 2.88 -0.78 7.71
C MET A 101 3.60 -0.09 6.56
N ILE A 102 3.05 1.01 6.03
CA ILE A 102 3.42 1.52 4.71
C ILE A 102 4.89 1.92 4.56
N GLU A 103 5.53 2.49 5.59
CA GLU A 103 6.95 2.84 5.53
C GLU A 103 7.84 1.58 5.39
N ASN A 104 7.44 0.47 6.03
CA ASN A 104 8.12 -0.81 5.89
C ASN A 104 7.95 -1.38 4.48
N LEU A 105 6.72 -1.35 3.92
CA LEU A 105 6.45 -1.80 2.56
C LEU A 105 7.30 -1.03 1.54
N ILE A 106 7.35 0.30 1.65
CA ILE A 106 8.16 1.15 0.78
C ILE A 106 9.66 0.83 0.94
N SER A 107 10.12 0.66 2.17
CA SER A 107 11.54 0.32 2.44
C SER A 107 11.92 -1.01 1.80
N VAL A 108 11.07 -2.02 1.92
CA VAL A 108 11.32 -3.36 1.36
C VAL A 108 11.22 -3.34 -0.17
N SER A 109 10.16 -2.75 -0.76
CA SER A 109 10.02 -2.65 -2.21
C SER A 109 11.22 -1.97 -2.88
N LYS A 110 11.76 -0.92 -2.26
CA LYS A 110 12.98 -0.26 -2.73
C LYS A 110 14.21 -1.16 -2.66
N SER A 111 14.36 -1.99 -1.60
CA SER A 111 15.51 -2.89 -1.47
C SER A 111 15.51 -4.02 -2.52
N TYR A 112 14.32 -4.40 -3.01
CA TYR A 112 14.15 -5.38 -4.10
C TYR A 112 14.04 -4.73 -5.48
N ASP A 113 14.11 -3.39 -5.58
CA ASP A 113 13.86 -2.61 -6.80
C ASP A 113 12.55 -3.00 -7.52
N GLN A 114 11.52 -3.33 -6.75
CA GLN A 114 10.26 -3.90 -7.25
C GLN A 114 9.11 -2.92 -7.06
N ASP A 115 8.37 -2.68 -8.14
CA ASP A 115 7.14 -1.90 -8.10
C ASP A 115 6.02 -2.61 -7.33
N VAL A 116 5.17 -1.81 -6.66
CA VAL A 116 4.00 -2.27 -5.90
C VAL A 116 2.75 -1.58 -6.43
N TYR A 117 1.83 -2.34 -6.98
CA TYR A 117 0.55 -1.83 -7.45
C TYR A 117 -0.36 -1.54 -6.24
N TYR A 118 -0.83 -0.31 -6.12
CA TYR A 118 -1.69 0.13 -5.02
C TYR A 118 -3.14 0.26 -5.49
N VAL A 119 -4.04 -0.41 -4.78
CA VAL A 119 -5.49 -0.30 -4.97
C VAL A 119 -6.11 0.25 -3.70
N ASP A 120 -6.72 1.44 -3.78
CA ASP A 120 -7.59 1.94 -2.72
C ASP A 120 -8.88 1.13 -2.70
N VAL A 121 -9.10 0.44 -1.57
CA VAL A 121 -10.26 -0.45 -1.42
C VAL A 121 -11.41 0.17 -0.64
N LEU A 122 -11.27 1.41 -0.16
CA LEU A 122 -12.24 2.01 0.75
C LEU A 122 -13.66 2.00 0.17
N GLU A 123 -13.80 2.48 -1.08
CA GLU A 123 -15.10 2.70 -1.71
C GLU A 123 -15.57 1.54 -2.62
N ILE A 124 -14.67 0.56 -2.89
CA ILE A 124 -14.98 -0.53 -3.84
C ILE A 124 -15.37 -1.84 -3.18
N ARG A 125 -15.11 -1.99 -1.86
CA ARG A 125 -15.41 -3.21 -1.13
C ARG A 125 -16.89 -3.30 -0.73
N ASP A 126 -17.39 -4.52 -0.61
CA ASP A 126 -18.68 -4.82 -0.03
C ASP A 126 -18.71 -4.50 1.47
N LYS A 127 -19.89 -4.48 2.06
CA LYS A 127 -20.12 -4.44 3.50
C LYS A 127 -21.19 -5.41 3.91
N ILE A 128 -20.86 -6.29 4.84
CA ILE A 128 -21.79 -7.22 5.49
C ILE A 128 -21.86 -6.79 6.96
N GLU A 129 -23.07 -6.80 7.51
CA GLU A 129 -23.34 -6.49 8.91
C GLU A 129 -24.22 -7.59 9.52
N TYR A 130 -24.05 -7.82 10.82
CA TYR A 130 -24.97 -8.69 11.56
C TYR A 130 -26.06 -7.82 12.17
N LYS A 131 -27.32 -8.03 11.74
CA LYS A 131 -28.49 -7.29 12.19
C LYS A 131 -29.67 -8.23 12.39
N ASP A 132 -30.44 -8.04 13.45
CA ASP A 132 -31.68 -8.79 13.74
C ASP A 132 -31.50 -10.32 13.64
N GLY A 133 -30.35 -10.83 14.10
CA GLY A 133 -30.07 -12.27 14.14
C GLY A 133 -29.57 -12.86 12.82
N LYS A 134 -29.23 -12.06 11.81
CA LYS A 134 -28.76 -12.54 10.50
C LYS A 134 -27.68 -11.64 9.88
N LEU A 135 -26.90 -12.22 8.98
CA LEU A 135 -25.95 -11.50 8.15
C LEU A 135 -26.66 -10.83 6.97
N GLU A 136 -26.43 -9.56 6.76
CA GLU A 136 -26.98 -8.79 5.65
C GLU A 136 -25.91 -8.02 4.90
N THR A 137 -25.88 -8.13 3.56
CA THR A 137 -25.03 -7.29 2.72
C THR A 137 -25.65 -5.90 2.60
N THR A 138 -25.08 -4.92 3.30
CA THR A 138 -25.55 -3.52 3.32
C THR A 138 -24.97 -2.68 2.20
N THR A 139 -23.81 -3.08 1.66
CA THR A 139 -23.18 -2.46 0.49
C THR A 139 -22.67 -3.55 -0.44
N LYS A 140 -23.00 -3.45 -1.73
CA LYS A 140 -22.45 -4.34 -2.75
C LYS A 140 -21.06 -3.87 -3.16
N GLY A 141 -20.10 -4.79 -3.23
CA GLY A 141 -18.77 -4.51 -3.75
C GLY A 141 -18.78 -4.22 -5.26
N ASP A 142 -17.74 -3.49 -5.71
CA ASP A 142 -17.47 -3.36 -7.15
C ASP A 142 -17.25 -4.73 -7.78
N LYS A 143 -17.70 -4.91 -9.03
CA LYS A 143 -17.62 -6.20 -9.74
C LYS A 143 -16.20 -6.75 -9.85
N ASN A 144 -15.20 -5.87 -10.06
CA ASN A 144 -13.80 -6.29 -10.20
C ASN A 144 -13.18 -6.57 -8.82
N TYR A 145 -13.59 -5.84 -7.77
CA TYR A 145 -13.23 -6.18 -6.40
C TYR A 145 -13.75 -7.58 -6.02
N MET A 146 -15.03 -7.88 -6.30
CA MET A 146 -15.60 -9.23 -6.05
C MET A 146 -14.86 -10.31 -6.86
N LYS A 147 -14.51 -10.03 -8.13
CA LYS A 147 -13.68 -10.95 -8.94
C LYS A 147 -12.28 -11.16 -8.32
N LEU A 148 -11.68 -10.13 -7.68
CA LEU A 148 -10.40 -10.29 -6.97
C LEU A 148 -10.53 -11.21 -5.74
N LEU A 149 -11.66 -11.16 -5.00
CA LEU A 149 -11.90 -12.10 -3.90
C LEU A 149 -11.89 -13.56 -4.40
N ASP A 150 -12.51 -13.83 -5.54
CA ASP A 150 -12.50 -15.16 -6.15
C ASP A 150 -11.10 -15.59 -6.62
N LEU A 151 -10.39 -14.69 -7.32
CA LEU A 151 -9.06 -14.97 -7.90
C LEU A 151 -7.96 -15.14 -6.86
N MET A 152 -8.11 -14.51 -5.69
CA MET A 152 -7.13 -14.52 -4.60
C MET A 152 -7.57 -15.32 -3.39
N GLY A 153 -8.74 -15.95 -3.42
CA GLY A 153 -9.39 -16.61 -2.28
C GLY A 153 -8.51 -17.61 -1.54
N ASP A 154 -7.61 -18.31 -2.25
CA ASP A 154 -6.69 -19.29 -1.65
C ASP A 154 -5.73 -18.67 -0.59
N VAL A 155 -5.45 -17.38 -0.67
CA VAL A 155 -4.53 -16.69 0.24
C VAL A 155 -5.22 -15.67 1.17
N LEU A 156 -6.47 -15.30 0.88
CA LEU A 156 -7.21 -14.30 1.66
C LEU A 156 -7.77 -14.89 2.95
N SER A 157 -7.89 -14.04 3.97
CA SER A 157 -8.54 -14.34 5.24
C SER A 157 -10.07 -14.46 5.09
N ASP A 158 -10.70 -15.23 5.99
CA ASP A 158 -12.14 -15.31 6.08
C ASP A 158 -12.74 -13.97 6.52
N TYR A 159 -13.86 -13.58 5.94
CA TYR A 159 -14.56 -12.37 6.32
C TYR A 159 -15.40 -12.61 7.55
N LYS A 160 -15.02 -11.97 8.65
CA LYS A 160 -15.78 -11.98 9.89
C LYS A 160 -16.35 -10.61 10.18
N VAL A 161 -17.54 -10.57 10.71
CA VAL A 161 -18.20 -9.36 11.20
C VAL A 161 -18.47 -9.49 12.69
N THR A 162 -18.43 -8.36 13.39
CA THR A 162 -18.63 -8.31 14.84
C THR A 162 -19.91 -7.51 15.11
N ASP A 163 -20.78 -8.03 15.98
CA ASP A 163 -21.96 -7.29 16.45
C ASP A 163 -21.60 -6.26 17.53
N ASP A 164 -22.60 -5.50 18.00
CA ASP A 164 -22.43 -4.48 19.02
C ASP A 164 -22.02 -5.07 20.39
N ASP A 165 -22.28 -6.35 20.64
CA ASP A 165 -21.91 -7.06 21.85
C ASP A 165 -20.50 -7.66 21.78
N GLY A 166 -19.82 -7.56 20.63
CA GLY A 166 -18.47 -8.07 20.40
C GLY A 166 -18.41 -9.54 19.95
N ASN A 167 -19.55 -10.16 19.59
CA ASN A 167 -19.55 -11.52 19.05
C ASN A 167 -19.14 -11.53 17.58
N GLU A 168 -18.27 -12.46 17.20
CA GLU A 168 -17.81 -12.64 15.82
C GLU A 168 -18.70 -13.63 15.07
N TYR A 169 -19.04 -13.31 13.83
CA TYR A 169 -19.81 -14.13 12.90
C TYR A 169 -19.02 -14.32 11.60
N ASP A 170 -18.84 -15.56 11.20
CA ASP A 170 -18.23 -15.90 9.90
C ASP A 170 -19.26 -15.69 8.80
N THR A 171 -18.92 -14.92 7.78
CA THR A 171 -19.77 -14.67 6.62
C THR A 171 -19.73 -15.81 5.60
N ASN A 172 -18.81 -16.78 5.75
CA ASN A 172 -18.44 -17.79 4.77
C ASN A 172 -17.88 -17.21 3.44
N GLU A 173 -17.44 -15.98 3.47
CA GLU A 173 -16.81 -15.30 2.35
C GLU A 173 -15.35 -14.96 2.66
N LYS A 174 -14.56 -14.61 1.63
CA LYS A 174 -13.21 -14.12 1.77
C LYS A 174 -13.17 -12.60 1.78
N ARG A 175 -12.13 -12.03 2.39
CA ARG A 175 -11.98 -10.58 2.51
C ARG A 175 -10.58 -10.11 2.16
N ILE A 176 -10.50 -9.04 1.36
CA ILE A 176 -9.30 -8.20 1.27
C ILE A 176 -9.39 -7.18 2.40
N TYR A 177 -8.68 -7.45 3.49
CA TYR A 177 -8.53 -6.49 4.58
C TYR A 177 -7.55 -5.39 4.21
N ALA A 178 -7.59 -4.27 4.92
CA ALA A 178 -6.65 -3.17 4.75
C ALA A 178 -5.81 -3.01 6.03
N PRO A 179 -4.48 -3.23 5.94
CA PRO A 179 -3.69 -3.52 4.75
C PRO A 179 -3.59 -5.00 4.39
N ASN A 180 -3.66 -5.35 3.10
CA ASN A 180 -3.18 -6.63 2.57
C ASN A 180 -2.11 -6.36 1.50
N VAL A 181 -1.01 -7.11 1.55
CA VAL A 181 0.01 -7.14 0.50
C VAL A 181 0.09 -8.54 -0.06
N VAL A 182 -0.13 -8.70 -1.37
CA VAL A 182 -0.23 -10.00 -2.03
C VAL A 182 0.84 -10.14 -3.09
N ALA A 183 1.57 -11.26 -3.07
CA ALA A 183 2.40 -11.70 -4.18
C ALA A 183 1.56 -12.47 -5.18
N VAL A 184 1.59 -12.05 -6.44
CA VAL A 184 1.00 -12.76 -7.58
C VAL A 184 2.13 -13.27 -8.45
N VAL A 185 2.17 -14.56 -8.72
CA VAL A 185 3.20 -15.22 -9.54
C VAL A 185 2.51 -15.97 -10.68
N ASN A 186 2.86 -15.61 -11.92
CA ASN A 186 2.23 -16.19 -13.11
C ASN A 186 0.70 -16.17 -13.04
N GLY A 187 0.12 -15.01 -12.67
CA GLY A 187 -1.32 -14.82 -12.55
C GLY A 187 -1.99 -15.51 -11.36
N LYS A 188 -1.23 -16.12 -10.44
CA LYS A 188 -1.77 -16.79 -9.27
C LYS A 188 -1.34 -16.08 -7.98
N ALA A 189 -2.29 -15.73 -7.11
CA ALA A 189 -1.98 -15.27 -5.77
C ALA A 189 -1.32 -16.42 -4.98
N THR A 190 -0.12 -16.16 -4.45
CA THR A 190 0.71 -17.21 -3.83
C THR A 190 0.96 -16.98 -2.36
N LYS A 191 1.02 -15.73 -1.95
CA LYS A 191 1.24 -15.34 -0.55
C LYS A 191 0.61 -14.00 -0.24
N MET A 192 0.15 -13.84 0.98
CA MET A 192 -0.44 -12.61 1.50
C MET A 192 0.17 -12.28 2.88
N VAL A 193 0.36 -11.00 3.12
CA VAL A 193 0.66 -10.42 4.44
C VAL A 193 -0.46 -9.46 4.80
N GLU A 194 -1.02 -9.65 5.99
CA GLU A 194 -2.05 -8.80 6.58
C GLU A 194 -1.52 -8.14 7.84
N GLY A 195 -1.61 -6.81 7.90
CA GLY A 195 -1.18 -6.05 9.08
C GLY A 195 0.33 -5.95 9.25
N VAL A 196 0.76 -5.60 10.45
CA VAL A 196 2.15 -5.29 10.80
C VAL A 196 2.80 -6.45 11.56
N SER A 197 2.12 -6.91 12.60
CA SER A 197 2.58 -7.95 13.54
C SER A 197 1.38 -8.42 14.35
N GLU A 198 1.34 -9.69 14.72
CA GLU A 198 0.28 -10.25 15.56
C GLU A 198 0.23 -9.59 16.97
N ASP A 199 1.38 -9.09 17.44
CA ASP A 199 1.50 -8.40 18.73
C ASP A 199 1.02 -6.94 18.70
N LEU A 200 0.80 -6.34 17.52
CA LEU A 200 0.32 -4.96 17.42
C LEU A 200 -1.20 -4.93 17.62
N LYS A 201 -1.64 -4.44 18.78
CA LYS A 201 -3.07 -4.37 19.13
C LYS A 201 -3.68 -2.98 18.91
N ASP A 202 -2.85 -1.93 18.91
CA ASP A 202 -3.26 -0.54 18.71
C ASP A 202 -2.48 0.08 17.54
N PRO A 203 -3.14 0.38 16.40
CA PRO A 203 -2.47 0.96 15.24
C PRO A 203 -2.06 2.42 15.42
N TYR A 204 -2.61 3.10 16.45
CA TYR A 204 -2.23 4.48 16.79
C TYR A 204 -1.02 4.53 17.73
N GLY A 205 -0.80 3.47 18.50
CA GLY A 205 0.30 3.32 19.45
C GLY A 205 1.69 3.31 18.80
N LYS A 206 2.71 3.38 19.64
CA LYS A 206 4.10 3.31 19.18
C LYS A 206 4.44 1.90 18.72
N ILE A 207 4.92 1.77 17.49
CA ILE A 207 5.45 0.51 16.98
C ILE A 207 6.84 0.26 17.56
N THR A 208 7.04 -0.89 18.17
CA THR A 208 8.33 -1.30 18.74
C THR A 208 9.31 -1.70 17.64
N LYS A 209 10.61 -1.73 17.98
CA LYS A 209 11.65 -2.21 17.06
C LYS A 209 11.38 -3.65 16.61
N LYS A 210 10.97 -4.53 17.54
CA LYS A 210 10.62 -5.93 17.24
C LYS A 210 9.48 -6.02 16.22
N GLN A 211 8.39 -5.28 16.43
CA GLN A 211 7.25 -5.26 15.50
C GLN A 211 7.63 -4.74 14.10
N ASN A 212 8.50 -3.71 14.05
CA ASN A 212 9.01 -3.21 12.76
C ASN A 212 9.87 -4.26 12.03
N GLU A 213 10.74 -4.95 12.73
CA GLU A 213 11.59 -6.02 12.16
C GLU A 213 10.75 -7.20 11.69
N GLU A 214 9.73 -7.59 12.45
CA GLU A 214 8.78 -8.63 12.08
C GLU A 214 7.99 -8.26 10.83
N SER A 215 7.41 -7.04 10.78
CA SER A 215 6.72 -6.51 9.61
C SER A 215 7.61 -6.54 8.36
N LYS A 216 8.85 -6.06 8.46
CA LYS A 216 9.80 -6.09 7.32
C LYS A 216 10.08 -7.52 6.86
N LYS A 217 10.33 -8.43 7.79
CA LYS A 217 10.58 -9.84 7.47
C LYS A 217 9.40 -10.49 6.75
N GLN A 218 8.17 -10.24 7.21
CA GLN A 218 6.96 -10.74 6.55
C GLN A 218 6.83 -10.17 5.12
N LEU A 219 7.08 -8.86 4.96
CA LEU A 219 7.04 -8.21 3.65
C LEU A 219 8.15 -8.71 2.72
N GLU A 220 9.38 -8.91 3.22
CA GLU A 220 10.47 -9.52 2.43
C GLU A 220 10.06 -10.87 1.85
N CYS A 221 9.26 -11.65 2.60
CA CYS A 221 8.75 -12.92 2.09
C CYS A 221 7.84 -12.75 0.86
N ILE A 222 7.08 -11.64 0.76
CA ILE A 222 6.28 -11.33 -0.42
C ILE A 222 7.18 -11.14 -1.65
N PHE A 223 8.26 -10.36 -1.52
CA PHE A 223 9.15 -10.06 -2.65
C PHE A 223 10.01 -11.26 -3.05
N LYS A 224 10.48 -12.07 -2.10
CA LYS A 224 11.17 -13.33 -2.39
C LYS A 224 10.32 -14.30 -3.22
N CYS A 225 8.99 -14.28 -3.03
CA CYS A 225 8.09 -15.10 -3.84
C CYS A 225 8.17 -14.78 -5.36
N LEU A 226 8.50 -13.55 -5.72
CA LEU A 226 8.63 -13.16 -7.12
C LEU A 226 9.93 -13.68 -7.74
N GLU A 227 11.01 -13.73 -6.94
CA GLU A 227 12.34 -14.20 -7.40
C GLU A 227 12.40 -15.74 -7.48
N GLU A 228 11.71 -16.43 -6.56
CA GLU A 228 11.76 -17.89 -6.41
C GLU A 228 10.36 -18.49 -6.54
N ALA A 229 9.81 -18.51 -7.76
CA ALA A 229 8.45 -18.98 -8.05
C ALA A 229 8.08 -20.37 -7.48
N GLY A 230 9.09 -21.19 -7.09
CA GLY A 230 8.91 -22.50 -6.47
C GLY A 230 8.84 -22.51 -4.93
N VAL A 231 9.27 -21.44 -4.25
CA VAL A 231 9.40 -21.40 -2.77
C VAL A 231 8.06 -21.07 -2.09
N CYS A 232 7.20 -20.30 -2.76
CA CYS A 232 5.95 -19.81 -2.17
C CYS A 232 4.79 -20.82 -2.12
N THR A 233 4.97 -22.01 -2.68
CA THR A 233 3.93 -23.05 -2.69
C THR A 233 3.79 -23.81 -1.37
N LYS A 234 4.68 -23.58 -0.38
CA LYS A 234 4.61 -24.22 0.93
C LYS A 234 4.18 -23.21 2.00
N LYS A 235 3.07 -23.47 2.69
CA LYS A 235 2.68 -22.75 3.91
C LYS A 235 3.87 -22.71 4.87
N GLY A 236 4.40 -21.52 5.16
CA GLY A 236 5.44 -21.32 6.16
C GLY A 236 6.89 -21.22 5.66
N ALA A 237 7.15 -21.29 4.35
CA ALA A 237 8.51 -21.12 3.82
C ALA A 237 8.82 -19.63 3.60
N CYS A 238 9.40 -19.01 4.61
CA CYS A 238 10.30 -17.85 4.61
C CYS A 238 11.12 -17.85 5.89
#